data_71153845053825faf212565df80979fd
#
_entry.id   71153845053825faf212565df80979fd
#
_cell.length_a   1.000
_cell.length_b   1.000
_cell.length_c   1.000
_cell.angle_alpha   90.00
_cell.angle_beta   90.00
_cell.angle_gamma   90.00
#
_symmetry.space_group_name_H-M   'P 1'
#
loop_
_entity.id
_entity.type
_entity.pdbx_description
1 polymer ?
#
loop_
_entity_poly.entity_id
_entity_poly.type
_entity_poly.pdbx_seq_one_letter_code
_entity_poly.pdbx_strand_id
1 'polypeptide(L)'
;VKVTVEDKALQFLNDVFAAMKMDVVMDIAYDEVEKHLDIDLKGDEMGILIGKRGQTLDSLQYLVSLVVNKDSEDYIRVKVDTEDYRKRRKETLENLAKNIAYKVKRSRRPVALEPMNPYERRIIHSALQNDKYVTTHSEGEEPYRHVVVTLKKNGER
;
A
#
# COMPACT_ATOMS: atom_id res chain seq x y z
N VAL A 1 18.42 -29.72 -7.09
CA VAL A 1 18.42 -28.32 -7.51
C VAL A 1 17.64 -27.50 -6.49
N LYS A 2 18.28 -26.49 -5.95
CA LYS A 2 17.66 -25.64 -4.92
C LYS A 2 16.74 -24.60 -5.56
N VAL A 3 15.49 -24.55 -5.11
CA VAL A 3 14.51 -23.57 -5.58
C VAL A 3 14.81 -22.22 -4.91
N THR A 4 15.01 -21.19 -5.71
CA THR A 4 15.34 -19.85 -5.21
C THR A 4 14.08 -19.08 -4.79
N VAL A 5 14.29 -17.97 -4.08
CA VAL A 5 13.20 -17.07 -3.70
C VAL A 5 12.49 -16.53 -4.95
N GLU A 6 13.28 -16.14 -5.96
CA GLU A 6 12.74 -15.63 -7.22
C GLU A 6 11.89 -16.70 -7.93
N ASP A 7 12.36 -17.95 -7.94
CA ASP A 7 11.65 -19.07 -8.57
C ASP A 7 10.29 -19.32 -7.90
N LYS A 8 10.23 -19.26 -6.58
CA LYS A 8 8.98 -19.43 -5.83
C LYS A 8 7.96 -18.35 -6.17
N ALA A 9 8.41 -17.11 -6.22
CA ALA A 9 7.55 -15.98 -6.57
C ALA A 9 7.08 -16.08 -8.01
N LEU A 10 8.00 -16.37 -8.94
CA LEU A 10 7.69 -16.49 -10.36
C LEU A 10 6.68 -17.60 -10.62
N GLN A 11 6.90 -18.77 -10.04
CA GLN A 11 5.98 -19.91 -10.19
C GLN A 11 4.57 -19.56 -9.71
N PHE A 12 4.47 -18.99 -8.52
CA PHE A 12 3.18 -18.61 -7.95
C PHE A 12 2.45 -17.61 -8.85
N LEU A 13 3.13 -16.54 -9.25
CA LEU A 13 2.52 -15.49 -10.07
C LEU A 13 2.17 -15.99 -11.47
N ASN A 14 3.01 -16.82 -12.08
CA ASN A 14 2.68 -17.45 -13.37
C ASN A 14 1.39 -18.25 -13.29
N ASP A 15 1.22 -19.02 -12.22
CA ASP A 15 0.00 -19.81 -12.02
C ASP A 15 -1.23 -18.91 -11.86
N VAL A 16 -1.10 -17.82 -11.10
CA VAL A 16 -2.19 -16.86 -10.88
C VAL A 16 -2.57 -16.18 -12.19
N PHE A 17 -1.59 -15.67 -12.94
CA PHE A 17 -1.89 -14.96 -14.18
C PHE A 17 -2.39 -15.88 -15.28
N ALA A 18 -1.90 -17.12 -15.33
CA ALA A 18 -2.43 -18.13 -16.24
C ALA A 18 -3.91 -18.43 -15.93
N ALA A 19 -4.26 -18.56 -14.66
CA ALA A 19 -5.65 -18.77 -14.24
C ALA A 19 -6.54 -17.57 -14.56
N MET A 20 -5.99 -16.35 -14.51
CA MET A 20 -6.70 -15.13 -14.88
C MET A 20 -6.72 -14.87 -16.38
N LYS A 21 -6.00 -15.67 -17.16
CA LYS A 21 -5.83 -15.52 -18.62
C LYS A 21 -5.24 -14.16 -18.97
N MET A 22 -4.22 -13.74 -18.23
CA MET A 22 -3.56 -12.46 -18.41
C MET A 22 -2.10 -12.66 -18.82
N ASP A 23 -1.65 -11.86 -19.79
CA ASP A 23 -0.24 -11.80 -20.18
C ASP A 23 0.44 -10.71 -19.35
N VAL A 24 1.32 -11.13 -18.45
CA VAL A 24 2.04 -10.22 -17.55
C VAL A 24 3.53 -10.52 -17.64
N VAL A 25 4.32 -9.48 -17.86
CA VAL A 25 5.78 -9.55 -17.78
C VAL A 25 6.18 -9.18 -16.36
N MET A 26 7.04 -9.99 -15.76
CA MET A 26 7.48 -9.79 -14.38
C MET A 26 8.96 -9.50 -14.33
N ASP A 27 9.33 -8.36 -13.76
CA ASP A 27 10.71 -8.05 -13.42
C ASP A 27 10.89 -8.35 -11.94
N ILE A 28 11.71 -9.36 -11.63
CA ILE A 28 11.91 -9.83 -10.26
C ILE A 28 13.37 -9.59 -9.87
N ALA A 29 13.58 -8.88 -8.77
CA ALA A 29 14.89 -8.61 -8.22
C ALA A 29 14.92 -8.96 -6.73
N TYR A 30 15.82 -9.83 -6.33
CA TYR A 30 16.01 -10.23 -4.94
C TYR A 30 17.35 -9.75 -4.41
N ASP A 31 17.31 -8.95 -3.35
CA ASP A 31 18.51 -8.53 -2.63
C ASP A 31 18.72 -9.50 -1.46
N GLU A 32 19.73 -10.34 -1.60
CA GLU A 32 20.01 -11.41 -0.64
C GLU A 32 20.56 -10.88 0.69
N VAL A 33 21.23 -9.72 0.66
CA VAL A 33 21.79 -9.10 1.86
C VAL A 33 20.68 -8.44 2.68
N GLU A 34 19.85 -7.65 2.04
CA GLU A 34 18.75 -6.93 2.70
C GLU A 34 17.50 -7.78 2.88
N LYS A 35 17.47 -8.97 2.30
CA LYS A 35 16.30 -9.86 2.30
C LYS A 35 15.06 -9.13 1.78
N HIS A 36 15.20 -8.52 0.61
CA HIS A 36 14.14 -7.74 -0.02
C HIS A 36 13.88 -8.21 -1.44
N LEU A 37 12.63 -8.56 -1.72
CA LEU A 37 12.18 -9.02 -3.03
C LEU A 37 11.30 -7.96 -3.67
N ASP A 38 11.76 -7.42 -4.80
CA ASP A 38 11.01 -6.46 -5.60
C ASP A 38 10.46 -7.11 -6.86
N ILE A 39 9.17 -6.96 -7.09
CA ILE A 39 8.50 -7.48 -8.28
C ILE A 39 7.75 -6.34 -8.94
N ASP A 40 8.07 -6.07 -10.20
CA ASP A 40 7.36 -5.10 -11.01
C ASP A 40 6.60 -5.82 -12.11
N LEU A 41 5.31 -5.54 -12.22
CA LEU A 41 4.41 -6.19 -13.16
C LEU A 41 4.15 -5.25 -14.34
N LYS A 42 4.23 -5.78 -15.56
CA LYS A 42 4.04 -5.01 -16.80
C LYS A 42 3.08 -5.73 -17.73
N GLY A 43 2.23 -4.98 -18.38
CA GLY A 43 1.27 -5.52 -19.35
C GLY A 43 0.22 -4.49 -19.70
N ASP A 44 -0.69 -4.89 -20.58
CA ASP A 44 -1.70 -3.97 -21.13
C ASP A 44 -2.89 -3.72 -20.18
N GLU A 45 -3.14 -4.63 -19.25
CA GLU A 45 -4.33 -4.59 -18.40
C GLU A 45 -3.99 -4.48 -16.91
N MET A 46 -2.96 -3.70 -16.57
CA MET A 46 -2.48 -3.62 -15.20
C MET A 46 -3.49 -2.99 -14.23
N GLY A 47 -4.44 -2.20 -14.73
CA GLY A 47 -5.52 -1.68 -13.91
C GLY A 47 -6.32 -2.77 -13.19
N ILE A 48 -6.47 -3.93 -13.81
CA ILE A 48 -7.14 -5.10 -13.20
C ILE A 48 -6.34 -5.60 -11.98
N LEU A 49 -5.00 -5.62 -12.11
CA LEU A 49 -4.11 -6.07 -11.04
C LEU A 49 -3.95 -5.05 -9.93
N ILE A 50 -4.16 -3.78 -10.21
CA ILE A 50 -4.18 -2.74 -9.20
C ILE A 50 -5.47 -2.88 -8.37
N GLY A 51 -6.60 -2.98 -9.07
CA GLY A 51 -7.91 -3.03 -8.43
C GLY A 51 -8.31 -1.70 -7.81
N LYS A 52 -9.39 -1.71 -7.06
CA LYS A 52 -9.88 -0.50 -6.41
C LYS A 52 -8.91 -0.08 -5.31
N ARG A 53 -8.33 1.13 -5.46
CA ARG A 53 -7.39 1.69 -4.47
C ARG A 53 -6.20 0.77 -4.15
N GLY A 54 -5.76 -0.02 -5.14
CA GLY A 54 -4.62 -0.90 -4.98
C GLY A 54 -4.90 -2.18 -4.17
N GLN A 55 -6.15 -2.49 -3.89
CA GLN A 55 -6.49 -3.66 -3.06
C GLN A 55 -6.05 -4.98 -3.66
N THR A 56 -6.21 -5.16 -4.97
CA THR A 56 -5.77 -6.38 -5.65
C THR A 56 -4.25 -6.50 -5.59
N LEU A 57 -3.56 -5.40 -5.85
CA LEU A 57 -2.10 -5.36 -5.80
C LEU A 57 -1.59 -5.70 -4.40
N ASP A 58 -2.23 -5.15 -3.36
CA ASP A 58 -1.89 -5.46 -1.97
C ASP A 58 -2.12 -6.94 -1.64
N SER A 59 -3.20 -7.52 -2.16
CA SER A 59 -3.49 -8.94 -1.97
C SER A 59 -2.45 -9.83 -2.64
N LEU A 60 -2.04 -9.48 -3.86
CA LEU A 60 -0.97 -10.20 -4.57
C LEU A 60 0.34 -10.14 -3.77
N GLN A 61 0.69 -8.96 -3.27
CA GLN A 61 1.89 -8.79 -2.45
C GLN A 61 1.85 -9.66 -1.20
N TYR A 62 0.72 -9.68 -0.52
CA TYR A 62 0.53 -10.50 0.69
C TYR A 62 0.70 -11.98 0.37
N LEU A 63 0.07 -12.47 -0.69
CA LEU A 63 0.16 -13.87 -1.08
C LEU A 63 1.57 -14.27 -1.49
N VAL A 64 2.27 -13.43 -2.25
CA VAL A 64 3.68 -13.67 -2.60
C VAL A 64 4.52 -13.74 -1.33
N SER A 65 4.29 -12.82 -0.39
CA SER A 65 4.99 -12.82 0.89
C SER A 65 4.81 -14.15 1.64
N LEU A 66 3.59 -14.68 1.67
CA LEU A 66 3.34 -15.99 2.30
C LEU A 66 4.11 -17.11 1.59
N VAL A 67 4.11 -17.11 0.27
CA VAL A 67 4.76 -18.15 -0.53
C VAL A 67 6.28 -18.15 -0.33
N VAL A 68 6.92 -16.99 -0.40
CA VAL A 68 8.38 -16.92 -0.30
C VAL A 68 8.88 -17.06 1.13
N ASN A 69 8.06 -16.74 2.12
CA ASN A 69 8.45 -16.86 3.53
C ASN A 69 8.17 -18.23 4.11
N LYS A 70 7.38 -19.05 3.46
CA LYS A 70 7.19 -20.44 3.86
C LYS A 70 8.53 -21.16 3.78
N ASP A 71 8.95 -21.80 4.84
CA ASP A 71 10.21 -22.52 4.95
C ASP A 71 11.47 -21.64 4.83
N SER A 72 11.34 -20.32 4.96
CA SER A 72 12.48 -19.41 5.00
C SER A 72 12.91 -19.17 6.45
N GLU A 73 14.22 -19.21 6.69
CA GLU A 73 14.77 -18.93 8.03
C GLU A 73 14.63 -17.47 8.41
N ASP A 74 14.90 -16.57 7.46
CA ASP A 74 14.80 -15.14 7.66
C ASP A 74 13.55 -14.58 7.01
N TYR A 75 13.01 -13.53 7.57
CA TYR A 75 11.86 -12.86 6.98
C TYR A 75 12.26 -12.09 5.73
N ILE A 76 11.57 -12.37 4.62
CA ILE A 76 11.78 -11.71 3.34
C ILE A 76 10.70 -10.66 3.16
N ARG A 77 11.08 -9.40 2.98
CA ARG A 77 10.14 -8.34 2.65
C ARG A 77 9.86 -8.34 1.16
N VAL A 78 8.59 -8.30 0.81
CA VAL A 78 8.14 -8.36 -0.57
C VAL A 78 7.45 -7.06 -0.94
N LYS A 79 7.80 -6.52 -2.10
CA LYS A 79 7.11 -5.40 -2.71
C LYS A 79 6.66 -5.81 -4.11
N VAL A 80 5.36 -5.74 -4.37
CA VAL A 80 4.78 -5.96 -5.69
C VAL A 80 4.18 -4.65 -6.15
N ASP A 81 4.56 -4.19 -7.33
CA ASP A 81 4.12 -2.92 -7.87
C ASP A 81 3.86 -3.04 -9.38
N THR A 82 3.18 -2.07 -9.93
CA THR A 82 2.95 -1.94 -11.37
C THR A 82 2.72 -0.48 -11.72
N GLU A 83 3.35 0.00 -12.81
CA GLU A 83 3.18 1.36 -13.32
C GLU A 83 3.42 2.46 -12.26
N ASP A 84 4.36 2.24 -11.35
CA ASP A 84 4.62 3.15 -10.21
C ASP A 84 3.35 3.49 -9.40
N TYR A 85 2.42 2.54 -9.31
CA TYR A 85 1.15 2.78 -8.65
C TYR A 85 1.33 3.22 -7.20
N ARG A 86 2.23 2.59 -6.46
CA ARG A 86 2.40 2.90 -5.04
C ARG A 86 2.87 4.33 -4.81
N LYS A 87 3.77 4.82 -5.66
CA LYS A 87 4.22 6.21 -5.61
C LYS A 87 3.08 7.18 -5.96
N ARG A 88 2.34 6.87 -7.02
CA ARG A 88 1.18 7.70 -7.44
C ARG A 88 0.10 7.72 -6.36
N ARG A 89 -0.17 6.57 -5.74
CA ARG A 89 -1.15 6.47 -4.66
C ARG A 89 -0.73 7.30 -3.45
N LYS A 90 0.55 7.24 -3.09
CA LYS A 90 1.10 8.06 -1.99
C LYS A 90 0.87 9.55 -2.25
N GLU A 91 1.18 10.01 -3.45
CA GLU A 91 0.96 11.41 -3.84
C GLU A 91 -0.51 11.79 -3.78
N THR A 92 -1.39 10.92 -4.26
CA THR A 92 -2.84 11.12 -4.18
C THR A 92 -3.30 11.25 -2.73
N LEU A 93 -2.81 10.40 -1.84
CA LEU A 93 -3.17 10.44 -0.42
C LEU A 93 -2.63 11.69 0.28
N GLU A 94 -1.42 12.11 -0.07
CA GLU A 94 -0.84 13.35 0.46
C GLU A 94 -1.66 14.57 0.04
N ASN A 95 -2.10 14.62 -1.22
CA ASN A 95 -2.96 15.67 -1.72
C ASN A 95 -4.34 15.64 -1.06
N LEU A 96 -4.90 14.44 -0.89
CA LEU A 96 -6.16 14.27 -0.18
C LEU A 96 -6.06 14.82 1.26
N ALA A 97 -4.97 14.49 1.95
CA ALA A 97 -4.75 14.97 3.32
C ALA A 97 -4.77 16.49 3.39
N LYS A 98 -4.06 17.15 2.46
CA LYS A 98 -4.03 18.62 2.40
C LYS A 98 -5.40 19.22 2.12
N ASN A 99 -6.14 18.63 1.19
CA ASN A 99 -7.49 19.10 0.83
C ASN A 99 -8.45 18.92 2.00
N ILE A 100 -8.37 17.81 2.70
CA ILE A 100 -9.22 17.57 3.89
C ILE A 100 -8.84 18.50 5.03
N ALA A 101 -7.56 18.74 5.25
CA ALA A 101 -7.12 19.71 6.27
C ALA A 101 -7.67 21.11 5.99
N TYR A 102 -7.62 21.54 4.74
CA TYR A 102 -8.21 22.83 4.34
C TYR A 102 -9.72 22.87 4.63
N LYS A 103 -10.42 21.80 4.27
CA LYS A 103 -11.87 21.68 4.51
C LYS A 103 -12.21 21.76 6.00
N VAL A 104 -11.45 21.07 6.84
CA VAL A 104 -11.64 21.09 8.31
C VAL A 104 -11.39 22.48 8.87
N LYS A 105 -10.33 23.17 8.42
CA LYS A 105 -10.03 24.54 8.84
C LYS A 105 -11.18 25.49 8.52
N ARG A 106 -11.76 25.32 7.35
CA ARG A 106 -12.83 26.20 6.85
C ARG A 106 -14.17 25.90 7.49
N SER A 107 -14.56 24.63 7.56
CA SER A 107 -15.87 24.22 8.10
C SER A 107 -15.91 24.14 9.62
N ARG A 108 -14.75 23.99 10.24
CA ARG A 108 -14.58 23.78 11.68
C ARG A 108 -15.22 22.49 12.19
N ARG A 109 -15.43 21.54 11.29
CA ARG A 109 -16.01 20.23 11.61
C ARG A 109 -15.03 19.12 11.30
N PRO A 110 -15.00 18.05 12.11
CA PRO A 110 -14.20 16.87 11.81
C PRO A 110 -14.62 16.24 10.50
N VAL A 111 -13.67 15.64 9.78
CA VAL A 111 -13.93 14.87 8.57
C VAL A 111 -13.34 13.49 8.75
N ALA A 112 -14.17 12.45 8.54
CA ALA A 112 -13.74 11.07 8.54
C ALA A 112 -13.43 10.65 7.09
N LEU A 113 -12.26 10.05 6.87
CA LEU A 113 -11.87 9.53 5.57
C LEU A 113 -12.41 8.11 5.39
N GLU A 114 -12.34 7.60 4.16
CA GLU A 114 -12.66 6.20 3.88
C GLU A 114 -11.72 5.26 4.63
N PRO A 115 -12.17 4.03 4.92
CA PRO A 115 -11.26 3.01 5.45
C PRO A 115 -10.04 2.82 4.57
N MET A 116 -8.89 2.68 5.19
CA MET A 116 -7.60 2.51 4.54
C MET A 116 -6.77 1.50 5.32
N ASN A 117 -5.83 0.86 4.65
CA ASN A 117 -4.90 -0.05 5.32
C ASN A 117 -3.94 0.75 6.24
N PRO A 118 -3.22 0.09 7.16
CA PRO A 118 -2.33 0.80 8.09
C PRO A 118 -1.28 1.66 7.41
N TYR A 119 -0.73 1.20 6.28
CA TYR A 119 0.28 1.93 5.54
C TYR A 119 -0.28 3.25 4.99
N GLU A 120 -1.46 3.19 4.40
CA GLU A 120 -2.12 4.38 3.84
C GLU A 120 -2.50 5.38 4.95
N ARG A 121 -3.00 4.88 6.08
CA ARG A 121 -3.32 5.76 7.23
C ARG A 121 -2.07 6.48 7.73
N ARG A 122 -0.93 5.81 7.72
CA ARG A 122 0.35 6.41 8.10
C ARG A 122 0.73 7.55 7.17
N ILE A 123 0.47 7.42 5.87
CA ILE A 123 0.73 8.48 4.89
C ILE A 123 -0.07 9.74 5.25
N ILE A 124 -1.35 9.57 5.57
CA ILE A 124 -2.21 10.71 5.95
C ILE A 124 -1.69 11.36 7.24
N HIS A 125 -1.41 10.56 8.27
CA HIS A 125 -0.88 11.09 9.54
C HIS A 125 0.42 11.85 9.33
N SER A 126 1.34 11.30 8.53
CA SER A 126 2.63 11.94 8.25
C SER A 126 2.46 13.24 7.48
N ALA A 127 1.55 13.29 6.52
CA ALA A 127 1.30 14.47 5.71
C ALA A 127 0.78 15.65 6.55
N LEU A 128 0.07 15.37 7.64
CA LEU A 128 -0.53 16.40 8.48
C LEU A 128 0.13 16.54 9.86
N GLN A 129 1.21 15.83 10.08
CA GLN A 129 1.91 15.80 11.38
C GLN A 129 2.33 17.20 11.85
N ASN A 130 2.78 18.04 10.93
CA ASN A 130 3.28 19.38 11.24
C ASN A 130 2.26 20.49 10.92
N ASP A 131 1.03 20.14 10.66
CA ASP A 131 0.00 21.15 10.40
C ASP A 131 -0.29 21.95 11.67
N LYS A 132 -0.45 23.27 11.51
CA LYS A 132 -0.65 24.19 12.63
C LYS A 132 -2.06 24.14 13.21
N TYR A 133 -3.05 23.73 12.42
CA TYR A 133 -4.46 23.91 12.76
C TYR A 133 -5.23 22.62 12.93
N VAL A 134 -4.76 21.53 12.32
CA VAL A 134 -5.46 20.24 12.38
C VAL A 134 -4.59 19.17 13.02
N THR A 135 -5.27 18.17 13.58
CA THR A 135 -4.63 16.95 14.07
C THR A 135 -5.38 15.74 13.51
N THR A 136 -4.75 14.59 13.55
CA THR A 136 -5.32 13.37 13.00
C THR A 136 -5.25 12.22 14.00
N HIS A 137 -6.25 11.36 13.95
CA HIS A 137 -6.24 10.11 14.71
C HIS A 137 -6.98 9.04 13.89
N SER A 138 -6.81 7.77 14.25
CA SER A 138 -7.52 6.67 13.59
C SER A 138 -8.62 6.14 14.50
N GLU A 139 -9.75 5.78 13.90
CA GLU A 139 -10.91 5.21 14.59
C GLU A 139 -11.37 3.94 13.90
N GLY A 140 -12.07 3.08 14.65
CA GLY A 140 -12.66 1.85 14.13
C GLY A 140 -11.71 0.67 14.17
N GLU A 141 -12.20 -0.48 13.77
CA GLU A 141 -11.44 -1.73 13.70
C GLU A 141 -11.22 -2.16 12.25
N GLU A 142 -10.10 -2.84 12.00
CA GLU A 142 -9.84 -3.41 10.68
C GLU A 142 -10.98 -4.35 10.27
N PRO A 143 -11.41 -4.39 9.01
CA PRO A 143 -10.88 -3.64 7.87
C PRO A 143 -11.52 -2.26 7.67
N TYR A 144 -12.27 -1.76 8.63
CA TYR A 144 -13.02 -0.48 8.52
C TYR A 144 -12.31 0.70 9.17
N ARG A 145 -11.11 0.46 9.70
CA ARG A 145 -10.36 1.51 10.40
C ARG A 145 -9.98 2.63 9.44
N HIS A 146 -10.18 3.86 9.89
CA HIS A 146 -10.06 5.05 9.06
C HIS A 146 -9.46 6.22 9.85
N VAL A 147 -8.99 7.23 9.12
CA VAL A 147 -8.43 8.44 9.72
C VAL A 147 -9.53 9.49 9.88
N VAL A 148 -9.51 10.18 10.99
CA VAL A 148 -10.34 11.35 11.25
C VAL A 148 -9.45 12.58 11.41
N VAL A 149 -9.78 13.65 10.71
CA VAL A 149 -9.05 14.92 10.77
C VAL A 149 -9.90 15.91 11.54
N THR A 150 -9.34 16.50 12.60
CA THR A 150 -10.03 17.43 13.48
C THR A 150 -9.22 18.72 13.66
N LEU A 151 -9.87 19.78 14.11
CA LEU A 151 -9.16 20.99 14.53
C LEU A 151 -8.36 20.71 15.79
N LYS A 152 -7.17 21.28 15.87
CA LYS A 152 -6.40 21.27 17.10
C LYS A 152 -7.13 22.08 18.16
N LYS A 153 -7.10 21.61 19.40
CA LYS A 153 -7.60 22.36 20.54
C LYS A 153 -6.60 23.47 20.87
N ASN A 154 -7.08 24.54 21.51
CA ASN A 154 -6.21 25.60 21.97
C ASN A 154 -5.14 25.02 22.90
N GLY A 155 -3.87 25.29 22.58
CA GLY A 155 -2.72 24.76 23.34
C GLY A 155 -2.10 23.49 22.81
N GLU A 156 -2.69 22.82 21.82
CA GLU A 156 -2.07 21.68 21.13
C GLU A 156 -0.96 22.19 20.17
N ARG A 157 0.14 21.48 20.15
CA ARG A 157 1.27 21.79 19.28
C ARG A 157 1.68 20.59 18.42
#